data_8a4e35a44272ac14c0add50ad1d8caaa
#
_entry.id   8a4e35a44272ac14c0add50ad1d8caaa
#
_cell.length_a   1.000
_cell.length_b   1.000
_cell.length_c   1.000
_cell.angle_alpha   90.00
_cell.angle_beta   90.00
_cell.angle_gamma   90.00
#
_symmetry.space_group_name_H-M   'P 1'
#
loop_
_entity.id
_entity.type
_entity.pdbx_description
1 polymer ?
#
loop_
_entity_poly.entity_id
_entity_poly.type
_entity_poly.pdbx_seq_one_letter_code
_entity_poly.pdbx_strand_id
1 'polypeptide(L)'
;MRITGFAAGPFQTNCYVVANDDRAIVIDPGLGAHDVVARLADEKGFTVEAVVLTHGHIDHIRDAAAFGVETFVHPADAFMLLRGDGVSEQARELHDASGMQPIDNPTPLADGQVLTVAGLQLRVVHAPGHSPGCVMLVGDGVVFSGDVLFRGSIGRTDLPDSDPAQMHESLRGPVWELADELQVLPGHGAATTVAHERATNPFLRKANAGR
;
A
#
# COMPACT_ATOMS: atom_id res chain seq x y z
N MET A 1 -16.36 6.98 -7.28
CA MET A 1 -15.10 6.95 -6.51
C MET A 1 -14.23 8.14 -6.91
N ARG A 2 -13.67 8.87 -5.96
CA ARG A 2 -12.69 9.97 -6.19
C ARG A 2 -11.40 9.59 -5.49
N ILE A 3 -10.26 9.71 -6.17
CA ILE A 3 -8.95 9.39 -5.61
C ILE A 3 -8.13 10.68 -5.54
N THR A 4 -7.54 10.95 -4.38
CA THR A 4 -6.57 12.02 -4.18
C THR A 4 -5.30 11.40 -3.64
N GLY A 5 -4.21 11.45 -4.40
CA GLY A 5 -2.89 10.96 -3.98
C GLY A 5 -1.94 12.14 -3.68
N PHE A 6 -1.08 11.97 -2.69
CA PHE A 6 -0.01 12.89 -2.36
C PHE A 6 1.16 12.13 -1.73
N ALA A 7 2.36 12.69 -1.83
CA ALA A 7 3.54 12.11 -1.21
C ALA A 7 3.71 12.63 0.23
N ALA A 8 4.07 11.74 1.16
CA ALA A 8 4.29 12.04 2.57
C ALA A 8 5.62 11.48 3.07
N GLY A 9 6.14 12.08 4.13
CA GLY A 9 7.35 11.62 4.81
C GLY A 9 8.65 11.73 4.03
N PRO A 10 9.76 11.33 4.64
CA PRO A 10 11.10 11.44 4.06
C PRO A 10 11.29 10.63 2.77
N PHE A 11 10.63 9.47 2.65
CA PHE A 11 10.73 8.59 1.48
C PHE A 11 9.73 8.95 0.38
N GLN A 12 8.95 10.04 0.54
CA GLN A 12 7.94 10.48 -0.43
C GLN A 12 6.96 9.37 -0.78
N THR A 13 6.52 8.64 0.25
CA THR A 13 5.55 7.55 0.13
C THR A 13 4.19 8.10 -0.30
N ASN A 14 3.60 7.51 -1.32
CA ASN A 14 2.29 7.90 -1.80
C ASN A 14 1.20 7.44 -0.82
N CYS A 15 0.49 8.40 -0.25
CA CYS A 15 -0.73 8.18 0.50
C CYS A 15 -1.94 8.48 -0.41
N TYR A 16 -2.97 7.64 -0.37
CA TYR A 16 -4.17 7.83 -1.17
C TYR A 16 -5.41 7.96 -0.30
N VAL A 17 -6.18 9.02 -0.54
CA VAL A 17 -7.55 9.17 -0.02
C VAL A 17 -8.51 8.72 -1.11
N VAL A 18 -9.29 7.69 -0.82
CA VAL A 18 -10.30 7.15 -1.74
C VAL A 18 -11.67 7.44 -1.16
N ALA A 19 -12.36 8.41 -1.76
CA ALA A 19 -13.66 8.88 -1.28
C ALA A 19 -14.81 8.42 -2.19
N ASN A 20 -15.90 8.05 -1.55
CA ASN A 20 -17.19 7.78 -2.15
C ASN A 20 -18.24 8.65 -1.43
N ASP A 21 -18.72 9.67 -2.12
CA ASP A 21 -19.55 10.73 -1.56
C ASP A 21 -18.87 11.43 -0.36
N ASP A 22 -19.44 11.35 0.83
CA ASP A 22 -18.96 11.94 2.09
C ASP A 22 -18.17 10.96 2.98
N ARG A 23 -17.86 9.76 2.47
CA ARG A 23 -17.13 8.71 3.18
C ARG A 23 -15.83 8.38 2.46
N ALA A 24 -14.77 8.12 3.20
CA ALA A 24 -13.47 7.83 2.61
C ALA A 24 -12.69 6.76 3.39
N ILE A 25 -11.75 6.13 2.68
CA ILE A 25 -10.66 5.38 3.29
C ILE A 25 -9.33 6.08 2.99
N VAL A 26 -8.35 5.82 3.83
CA VAL A 26 -6.96 6.25 3.61
C VAL A 26 -6.10 5.02 3.39
N ILE A 27 -5.30 5.02 2.33
CA ILE A 27 -4.36 3.96 2.01
C ILE A 27 -2.94 4.48 2.27
N ASP A 28 -2.16 3.74 3.06
CA ASP A 28 -0.76 3.96 3.38
C ASP A 28 -0.45 5.37 3.92
N PRO A 29 -1.00 5.77 5.08
CA PRO A 29 -0.70 7.06 5.68
C PRO A 29 0.67 7.07 6.38
N GLY A 30 1.72 7.44 5.65
CA GLY A 30 3.06 7.69 6.17
C GLY A 30 3.15 8.95 7.04
N LEU A 31 4.36 9.27 7.48
CA LEU A 31 4.63 10.40 8.38
C LEU A 31 4.14 11.74 7.78
N GLY A 32 3.28 12.46 8.51
CA GLY A 32 2.69 13.74 8.13
C GLY A 32 1.43 13.60 7.27
N ALA A 33 1.01 12.38 6.92
CA ALA A 33 -0.19 12.15 6.11
C ALA A 33 -1.47 12.53 6.85
N HIS A 34 -1.55 12.30 8.16
CA HIS A 34 -2.74 12.61 8.95
C HIS A 34 -3.17 14.07 8.81
N ASP A 35 -2.24 15.01 8.96
CA ASP A 35 -2.55 16.45 8.89
C ASP A 35 -2.99 16.89 7.48
N VAL A 36 -2.44 16.25 6.45
CA VAL A 36 -2.85 16.52 5.06
C VAL A 36 -4.27 16.01 4.83
N VAL A 37 -4.57 14.78 5.28
CA VAL A 37 -5.90 14.19 5.13
C VAL A 37 -6.95 14.95 5.92
N ALA A 38 -6.63 15.40 7.15
CA ALA A 38 -7.56 16.20 7.96
C ALA A 38 -7.98 17.49 7.22
N ARG A 39 -7.02 18.21 6.65
CA ARG A 39 -7.33 19.42 5.82
C ARG A 39 -8.18 19.06 4.60
N LEU A 40 -7.85 17.97 3.91
CA LEU A 40 -8.63 17.52 2.75
C LEU A 40 -10.06 17.13 3.14
N ALA A 41 -10.25 16.51 4.31
CA ALA A 41 -11.56 16.15 4.84
C ALA A 41 -12.42 17.38 5.11
N ASP A 42 -11.85 18.39 5.75
CA ASP A 42 -12.53 19.67 6.01
C ASP A 42 -12.88 20.41 4.70
N GLU A 43 -11.96 20.48 3.74
CA GLU A 43 -12.14 21.19 2.47
C GLU A 43 -13.15 20.50 1.54
N LYS A 44 -13.16 19.16 1.52
CA LYS A 44 -13.96 18.37 0.57
C LYS A 44 -15.20 17.73 1.18
N GLY A 45 -15.39 17.84 2.50
CA GLY A 45 -16.58 17.38 3.22
C GLY A 45 -16.71 15.85 3.24
N PHE A 46 -15.65 15.14 3.64
CA PHE A 46 -15.72 13.69 3.84
C PHE A 46 -15.25 13.27 5.25
N THR A 47 -15.68 12.10 5.68
CA THR A 47 -15.23 11.45 6.91
C THR A 47 -14.38 10.22 6.56
N VAL A 48 -13.23 10.07 7.22
CA VAL A 48 -12.39 8.87 7.12
C VAL A 48 -13.02 7.77 7.98
N GLU A 49 -13.34 6.62 7.40
CA GLU A 49 -13.93 5.49 8.11
C GLU A 49 -12.95 4.35 8.38
N ALA A 50 -11.89 4.27 7.58
CA ALA A 50 -10.87 3.24 7.76
C ALA A 50 -9.52 3.65 7.17
N VAL A 51 -8.47 3.02 7.70
CA VAL A 51 -7.14 2.96 7.10
C VAL A 51 -6.92 1.57 6.52
N VAL A 52 -6.41 1.48 5.31
CA VAL A 52 -6.09 0.21 4.65
C VAL A 52 -4.62 0.22 4.25
N LEU A 53 -3.85 -0.72 4.76
CA LEU A 53 -2.41 -0.78 4.54
C LEU A 53 -2.08 -1.82 3.48
N THR A 54 -1.27 -1.41 2.50
CA THR A 54 -0.73 -2.36 1.51
C THR A 54 0.31 -3.27 2.13
N HIS A 55 1.06 -2.77 3.10
CA HIS A 55 2.05 -3.53 3.87
C HIS A 55 2.45 -2.77 5.15
N GLY A 56 3.34 -3.36 5.96
CA GLY A 56 3.62 -2.88 7.31
C GLY A 56 4.84 -1.99 7.47
N HIS A 57 5.57 -1.57 6.42
CA HIS A 57 6.75 -0.73 6.57
C HIS A 57 6.40 0.66 7.08
N ILE A 58 7.29 1.22 7.93
CA ILE A 58 7.00 2.42 8.72
C ILE A 58 6.62 3.65 7.89
N ASP A 59 7.16 3.79 6.72
CA ASP A 59 6.85 4.90 5.82
C ASP A 59 5.44 4.84 5.22
N HIS A 60 4.77 3.68 5.29
CA HIS A 60 3.38 3.48 4.91
C HIS A 60 2.40 3.54 6.08
N ILE A 61 2.87 3.30 7.32
CA ILE A 61 1.98 3.08 8.47
C ILE A 61 2.10 4.15 9.56
N ARG A 62 3.11 5.05 9.49
CA ARG A 62 3.52 5.91 10.61
C ARG A 62 2.36 6.69 11.25
N ASP A 63 1.46 7.19 10.46
CA ASP A 63 0.32 7.98 10.94
C ASP A 63 -1.00 7.18 11.00
N ALA A 64 -0.98 5.88 10.72
CA ALA A 64 -2.21 5.08 10.63
C ALA A 64 -3.06 5.14 11.90
N ALA A 65 -2.44 5.02 13.09
CA ALA A 65 -3.13 5.07 14.37
C ALA A 65 -3.76 6.44 14.69
N ALA A 66 -3.20 7.53 14.14
CA ALA A 66 -3.67 8.89 14.41
C ALA A 66 -5.10 9.14 13.90
N PHE A 67 -5.58 8.35 12.95
CA PHE A 67 -6.94 8.46 12.43
C PHE A 67 -8.01 7.96 13.43
N GLY A 68 -7.65 7.12 14.39
CA GLY A 68 -8.58 6.59 15.40
C GLY A 68 -9.71 5.73 14.82
N VAL A 69 -9.51 5.17 13.64
CA VAL A 69 -10.49 4.32 12.93
C VAL A 69 -9.95 2.91 12.74
N GLU A 70 -10.79 2.01 12.24
CA GLU A 70 -10.39 0.64 11.94
C GLU A 70 -9.23 0.62 10.93
N THR A 71 -8.18 -0.16 11.23
CA THR A 71 -7.00 -0.31 10.39
C THR A 71 -6.89 -1.74 9.90
N PHE A 72 -6.80 -1.90 8.59
CA PHE A 72 -6.70 -3.17 7.90
C PHE A 72 -5.26 -3.43 7.43
N VAL A 73 -4.74 -4.63 7.67
CA VAL A 73 -3.43 -5.08 7.19
C VAL A 73 -3.42 -6.60 7.02
N HIS A 74 -2.56 -7.11 6.16
CA HIS A 74 -2.35 -8.56 6.08
C HIS A 74 -1.66 -9.07 7.36
N PRO A 75 -2.10 -10.21 7.95
CA PRO A 75 -1.59 -10.70 9.25
C PRO A 75 -0.08 -10.88 9.31
N ALA A 76 0.56 -11.22 8.19
CA ALA A 76 2.01 -11.44 8.13
C ALA A 76 2.82 -10.16 8.42
N ASP A 77 2.24 -8.96 8.25
CA ASP A 77 2.87 -7.67 8.53
C ASP A 77 2.35 -7.01 9.82
N ALA A 78 1.39 -7.61 10.52
CA ALA A 78 0.79 -7.01 11.71
C ALA A 78 1.81 -6.66 12.82
N PHE A 79 2.90 -7.44 12.95
CA PHE A 79 3.95 -7.19 13.93
C PHE A 79 4.67 -5.85 13.71
N MET A 80 4.75 -5.37 12.48
CA MET A 80 5.40 -4.11 12.11
C MET A 80 4.63 -2.90 12.67
N LEU A 81 3.32 -3.03 12.88
CA LEU A 81 2.45 -1.97 13.39
C LEU A 81 2.67 -1.66 14.88
N LEU A 82 3.44 -2.48 15.57
CA LEU A 82 3.75 -2.28 16.98
C LEU A 82 4.90 -1.27 17.19
N ARG A 83 5.92 -1.31 16.33
CA ARG A 83 7.16 -0.53 16.52
C ARG A 83 7.80 -0.03 15.22
N GLY A 84 7.17 -0.24 14.06
CA GLY A 84 7.77 0.07 12.75
C GLY A 84 8.95 -0.84 12.42
N ASP A 85 8.87 -2.12 12.79
CA ASP A 85 9.88 -3.14 12.47
C ASP A 85 9.88 -3.45 10.94
N GLY A 86 10.76 -4.34 10.48
CA GLY A 86 10.85 -4.71 9.05
C GLY A 86 11.73 -3.80 8.19
N VAL A 87 12.29 -2.74 8.75
CA VAL A 87 13.20 -1.80 8.07
C VAL A 87 14.45 -1.53 8.91
N SER A 88 15.44 -0.84 8.33
CA SER A 88 16.65 -0.46 9.06
C SER A 88 16.37 0.54 10.18
N GLU A 89 17.23 0.55 11.22
CA GLU A 89 17.13 1.52 12.31
C GLU A 89 17.16 2.98 11.80
N GLN A 90 17.98 3.27 10.80
CA GLN A 90 18.03 4.59 10.18
C GLN A 90 16.67 4.98 9.54
N ALA A 91 15.97 4.05 8.90
CA ALA A 91 14.64 4.31 8.34
C ALA A 91 13.62 4.56 9.46
N ARG A 92 13.71 3.81 10.57
CA ARG A 92 12.87 4.00 11.76
C ARG A 92 13.09 5.38 12.40
N GLU A 93 14.35 5.82 12.53
CA GLU A 93 14.68 7.15 13.05
C GLU A 93 14.15 8.26 12.14
N LEU A 94 14.37 8.15 10.82
CA LEU A 94 13.88 9.14 9.84
C LEU A 94 12.36 9.32 9.87
N HIS A 95 11.61 8.26 10.19
CA HIS A 95 10.16 8.28 10.26
C HIS A 95 9.64 8.44 11.69
N ASP A 96 10.49 8.81 12.65
CA ASP A 96 10.10 8.99 14.05
C ASP A 96 9.33 7.77 14.60
N ALA A 97 9.91 6.57 14.47
CA ALA A 97 9.30 5.34 14.98
C ALA A 97 9.03 5.39 16.48
N SER A 98 9.83 6.15 17.23
CA SER A 98 9.65 6.33 18.68
C SER A 98 8.36 7.08 19.04
N GLY A 99 7.88 7.94 18.15
CA GLY A 99 6.61 8.66 18.29
C GLY A 99 5.41 7.96 17.63
N MET A 100 5.63 6.78 17.01
CA MET A 100 4.53 6.02 16.42
C MET A 100 3.62 5.43 17.51
N GLN A 101 2.32 5.59 17.34
CA GLN A 101 1.35 4.91 18.18
C GLN A 101 1.15 3.48 17.67
N PRO A 102 1.29 2.44 18.53
CA PRO A 102 1.11 1.06 18.10
C PRO A 102 -0.37 0.75 17.78
N ILE A 103 -0.56 -0.18 16.85
CA ILE A 103 -1.86 -0.78 16.55
C ILE A 103 -1.78 -2.27 16.93
N ASP A 104 -2.33 -2.62 18.08
CA ASP A 104 -2.21 -3.98 18.65
C ASP A 104 -3.14 -5.00 17.97
N ASN A 105 -4.28 -4.57 17.45
CA ASN A 105 -5.32 -5.45 16.92
C ASN A 105 -5.85 -4.93 15.57
N PRO A 106 -5.03 -4.91 14.52
CA PRO A 106 -5.52 -4.54 13.20
C PRO A 106 -6.47 -5.61 12.65
N THR A 107 -7.43 -5.19 11.83
CA THR A 107 -8.34 -6.12 11.16
C THR A 107 -7.60 -6.82 10.02
N PRO A 108 -7.66 -8.17 9.96
CA PRO A 108 -6.89 -8.92 8.98
C PRO A 108 -7.44 -8.79 7.56
N LEU A 109 -6.54 -8.59 6.60
CA LEU A 109 -6.80 -8.77 5.18
C LEU A 109 -6.44 -10.20 4.76
N ALA A 110 -7.21 -10.79 3.85
CA ALA A 110 -6.94 -12.10 3.29
C ALA A 110 -6.94 -12.06 1.77
N ASP A 111 -6.12 -12.91 1.15
CA ASP A 111 -6.09 -13.06 -0.31
C ASP A 111 -7.47 -13.42 -0.88
N GLY A 112 -7.84 -12.79 -1.99
CA GLY A 112 -9.14 -12.96 -2.64
C GLY A 112 -10.32 -12.29 -1.93
N GLN A 113 -10.15 -11.75 -0.73
CA GLN A 113 -11.20 -11.02 -0.01
C GLN A 113 -11.67 -9.82 -0.81
N VAL A 114 -12.98 -9.54 -0.81
CA VAL A 114 -13.54 -8.26 -1.23
C VAL A 114 -13.81 -7.44 0.01
N LEU A 115 -12.91 -6.49 0.29
CA LEU A 115 -13.08 -5.52 1.36
C LEU A 115 -14.18 -4.53 0.96
N THR A 116 -15.24 -4.44 1.77
CA THR A 116 -16.33 -3.47 1.58
C THR A 116 -16.31 -2.48 2.74
N VAL A 117 -15.91 -1.23 2.47
CA VAL A 117 -15.78 -0.17 3.47
C VAL A 117 -16.00 1.19 2.82
N ALA A 118 -16.62 2.13 3.52
CA ALA A 118 -16.96 3.47 3.00
C ALA A 118 -17.76 3.43 1.67
N GLY A 119 -18.55 2.37 1.44
CA GLY A 119 -19.26 2.16 0.17
C GLY A 119 -18.35 1.78 -1.03
N LEU A 120 -17.08 1.50 -0.77
CA LEU A 120 -16.10 1.05 -1.76
C LEU A 120 -15.97 -0.47 -1.71
N GLN A 121 -15.59 -1.07 -2.83
CA GLN A 121 -15.22 -2.48 -2.92
C GLN A 121 -13.80 -2.59 -3.48
N LEU A 122 -12.91 -3.21 -2.72
CA LEU A 122 -11.53 -3.46 -3.09
C LEU A 122 -11.22 -4.96 -2.95
N ARG A 123 -10.82 -5.60 -4.04
CA ARG A 123 -10.34 -6.98 -3.97
C ARG A 123 -8.89 -6.99 -3.48
N VAL A 124 -8.64 -7.73 -2.43
CA VAL A 124 -7.31 -7.94 -1.86
C VAL A 124 -6.59 -9.02 -2.68
N VAL A 125 -5.35 -8.74 -3.08
CA VAL A 125 -4.49 -9.67 -3.82
C VAL A 125 -3.16 -9.76 -3.09
N HIS A 126 -2.89 -10.88 -2.44
CA HIS A 126 -1.62 -11.10 -1.72
C HIS A 126 -0.47 -11.28 -2.72
N ALA A 127 0.56 -10.47 -2.56
CA ALA A 127 1.73 -10.45 -3.44
C ALA A 127 3.02 -10.23 -2.62
N PRO A 128 3.43 -11.23 -1.83
CA PRO A 128 4.55 -11.11 -0.90
C PRO A 128 5.90 -11.02 -1.61
N GLY A 129 6.91 -10.53 -0.88
CA GLY A 129 8.30 -10.50 -1.33
C GLY A 129 9.03 -9.21 -0.96
N HIS A 130 8.42 -8.03 -1.06
CA HIS A 130 8.94 -6.80 -0.46
C HIS A 130 8.76 -6.83 1.06
N SER A 131 7.59 -7.23 1.53
CA SER A 131 7.32 -7.73 2.87
C SER A 131 6.51 -9.03 2.79
N PRO A 132 6.40 -9.80 3.88
CA PRO A 132 5.62 -11.03 3.87
C PRO A 132 4.11 -10.81 3.73
N GLY A 133 3.61 -9.63 4.12
CA GLY A 133 2.20 -9.28 4.08
C GLY A 133 1.81 -8.32 2.96
N CYS A 134 2.66 -8.06 1.97
CA CYS A 134 2.31 -7.18 0.86
C CYS A 134 1.01 -7.61 0.17
N VAL A 135 0.07 -6.67 0.03
CA VAL A 135 -1.14 -6.83 -0.75
C VAL A 135 -1.26 -5.74 -1.80
N MET A 136 -1.88 -6.07 -2.92
CA MET A 136 -2.41 -5.10 -3.86
C MET A 136 -3.93 -4.98 -3.64
N LEU A 137 -4.45 -3.75 -3.74
CA LEU A 137 -5.89 -3.48 -3.58
C LEU A 137 -6.46 -3.10 -4.93
N VAL A 138 -7.27 -3.97 -5.51
CA VAL A 138 -7.83 -3.80 -6.85
C VAL A 138 -9.25 -3.26 -6.76
N GLY A 139 -9.46 -2.06 -7.27
CA GLY A 139 -10.75 -1.39 -7.37
C GLY A 139 -11.22 -1.22 -8.81
N ASP A 140 -12.24 -0.37 -9.02
CA ASP A 140 -12.77 -0.06 -10.34
C ASP A 140 -11.77 0.77 -11.16
N GLY A 141 -11.13 0.12 -12.14
CA GLY A 141 -10.15 0.73 -13.04
C GLY A 141 -8.78 1.03 -12.44
N VAL A 142 -8.51 0.68 -11.17
CA VAL A 142 -7.25 0.98 -10.48
C VAL A 142 -6.73 -0.19 -9.66
N VAL A 143 -5.42 -0.22 -9.43
CA VAL A 143 -4.77 -1.06 -8.41
C VAL A 143 -3.80 -0.21 -7.58
N PHE A 144 -4.00 -0.20 -6.26
CA PHE A 144 -3.01 0.33 -5.32
C PHE A 144 -2.01 -0.79 -5.07
N SER A 145 -0.84 -0.66 -5.67
CA SER A 145 0.15 -1.74 -5.69
C SER A 145 1.10 -1.75 -4.51
N GLY A 146 1.05 -0.72 -3.63
CA GLY A 146 2.05 -0.57 -2.58
C GLY A 146 3.45 -0.69 -3.17
N ASP A 147 4.31 -1.44 -2.51
CA ASP A 147 5.70 -1.67 -2.92
C ASP A 147 5.90 -3.00 -3.68
N VAL A 148 4.86 -3.46 -4.38
CA VAL A 148 4.97 -4.64 -5.26
C VAL A 148 5.40 -4.22 -6.66
N LEU A 149 4.71 -3.25 -7.27
CA LEU A 149 4.94 -2.84 -8.66
C LEU A 149 5.01 -1.31 -8.78
N PHE A 150 6.12 -0.82 -9.32
CA PHE A 150 6.36 0.59 -9.63
C PHE A 150 6.47 0.83 -11.13
N ARG A 151 6.44 2.08 -11.52
CA ARG A 151 6.76 2.46 -12.90
C ARG A 151 8.20 2.11 -13.26
N GLY A 152 8.37 1.07 -14.09
CA GLY A 152 9.66 0.57 -14.54
C GLY A 152 10.49 -0.14 -13.48
N SER A 153 9.93 -0.42 -12.29
CA SER A 153 10.63 -1.03 -11.16
C SER A 153 9.70 -1.88 -10.30
N ILE A 154 10.24 -2.43 -9.21
CA ILE A 154 9.53 -3.15 -8.15
C ILE A 154 10.07 -2.72 -6.79
N GLY A 155 9.38 -3.05 -5.71
CA GLY A 155 9.89 -2.92 -4.35
C GLY A 155 11.18 -3.71 -4.15
N ARG A 156 12.08 -3.16 -3.34
CA ARG A 156 13.33 -3.84 -2.99
C ARG A 156 13.06 -5.11 -2.19
N THR A 157 13.96 -6.08 -2.32
CA THR A 157 13.84 -7.40 -1.68
C THR A 157 15.09 -7.78 -0.87
N ASP A 158 15.78 -6.76 -0.37
CA ASP A 158 16.99 -6.87 0.46
C ASP A 158 16.80 -6.24 1.86
N LEU A 159 15.54 -5.98 2.24
CA LEU A 159 15.16 -5.52 3.57
C LEU A 159 15.00 -6.72 4.54
N PRO A 160 14.99 -6.48 5.87
CA PRO A 160 14.54 -7.50 6.81
C PRO A 160 13.16 -8.05 6.40
N ASP A 161 12.99 -9.36 6.53
CA ASP A 161 11.75 -10.08 6.20
C ASP A 161 11.33 -10.04 4.72
N SER A 162 12.13 -9.42 3.82
CA SER A 162 11.93 -9.51 2.37
C SER A 162 12.37 -10.86 1.82
N ASP A 163 11.76 -11.29 0.71
CA ASP A 163 12.08 -12.53 0.02
C ASP A 163 12.06 -12.35 -1.50
N PRO A 164 13.23 -12.34 -2.17
CA PRO A 164 13.29 -12.18 -3.62
C PRO A 164 12.66 -13.34 -4.40
N ALA A 165 12.59 -14.55 -3.83
CA ALA A 165 11.93 -15.68 -4.48
C ALA A 165 10.41 -15.51 -4.44
N GLN A 166 9.84 -15.10 -3.31
CA GLN A 166 8.43 -14.77 -3.22
C GLN A 166 8.05 -13.59 -4.12
N MET A 167 8.87 -12.53 -4.19
CA MET A 167 8.64 -11.44 -5.14
C MET A 167 8.62 -11.94 -6.58
N HIS A 168 9.54 -12.84 -6.95
CA HIS A 168 9.54 -13.44 -8.28
C HIS A 168 8.22 -14.18 -8.57
N GLU A 169 7.73 -14.99 -7.65
CA GLU A 169 6.44 -15.69 -7.80
C GLU A 169 5.26 -14.72 -7.83
N SER A 170 5.27 -13.67 -7.03
CA SER A 170 4.26 -12.61 -7.05
C SER A 170 4.19 -11.91 -8.42
N LEU A 171 5.35 -11.63 -9.03
CA LEU A 171 5.43 -11.05 -10.38
C LEU A 171 4.94 -12.00 -11.47
N ARG A 172 5.13 -13.31 -11.31
CA ARG A 172 4.68 -14.34 -12.25
C ARG A 172 3.22 -14.69 -12.16
N GLY A 173 2.67 -14.63 -10.95
CA GLY A 173 1.27 -14.95 -10.64
C GLY A 173 0.42 -13.68 -10.53
N PRO A 174 0.12 -13.25 -9.31
CA PRO A 174 -0.90 -12.22 -9.05
C PRO A 174 -0.67 -10.89 -9.77
N VAL A 175 0.58 -10.45 -9.96
CA VAL A 175 0.87 -9.22 -10.72
C VAL A 175 0.63 -9.42 -12.22
N TRP A 176 1.05 -10.56 -12.77
CA TRP A 176 0.85 -10.88 -14.18
C TRP A 176 -0.62 -11.08 -14.54
N GLU A 177 -1.45 -11.51 -13.61
CA GLU A 177 -2.88 -11.75 -13.80
C GLU A 177 -3.75 -10.48 -13.69
N LEU A 178 -3.17 -9.33 -13.34
CA LEU A 178 -3.88 -8.06 -13.35
C LEU A 178 -4.35 -7.70 -14.77
N ALA A 179 -5.51 -7.08 -14.85
CA ALA A 179 -6.05 -6.62 -16.13
C ALA A 179 -5.24 -5.44 -16.70
N ASP A 180 -4.99 -5.44 -18.00
CA ASP A 180 -4.12 -4.48 -18.70
C ASP A 180 -4.57 -3.02 -18.55
N GLU A 181 -5.87 -2.78 -18.48
CA GLU A 181 -6.50 -1.47 -18.38
C GLU A 181 -6.40 -0.82 -17.02
N LEU A 182 -5.97 -1.54 -15.99
CA LEU A 182 -5.84 -0.99 -14.64
C LEU A 182 -4.73 0.07 -14.58
N GLN A 183 -5.08 1.22 -14.01
CA GLN A 183 -4.10 2.20 -13.58
C GLN A 183 -3.40 1.69 -12.31
N VAL A 184 -2.09 1.70 -12.30
CA VAL A 184 -1.26 1.34 -11.14
C VAL A 184 -0.94 2.59 -10.35
N LEU A 185 -1.35 2.58 -9.08
CA LEU A 185 -1.09 3.61 -8.08
C LEU A 185 -0.11 3.03 -7.04
N PRO A 186 1.20 3.29 -7.22
CA PRO A 186 2.24 2.63 -6.42
C PRO A 186 2.48 3.31 -5.08
N GLY A 187 3.18 2.63 -4.16
CA GLY A 187 3.65 3.21 -2.91
C GLY A 187 4.67 4.33 -3.10
N HIS A 188 5.46 4.29 -4.16
CA HIS A 188 6.43 5.33 -4.49
C HIS A 188 6.43 5.70 -5.97
N GLY A 189 6.73 6.98 -6.24
CA GLY A 189 6.90 7.49 -7.59
C GLY A 189 5.59 7.72 -8.35
N ALA A 190 5.68 7.74 -9.67
CA ALA A 190 4.57 8.12 -10.53
C ALA A 190 3.65 6.93 -10.84
N ALA A 191 2.37 7.23 -11.06
CA ALA A 191 1.40 6.26 -11.56
C ALA A 191 1.80 5.73 -12.95
N THR A 192 1.32 4.52 -13.27
CA THR A 192 1.53 3.84 -14.55
C THR A 192 0.28 3.02 -14.89
N THR A 193 0.39 2.06 -15.82
CA THR A 193 -0.67 1.09 -16.14
C THR A 193 -0.09 -0.32 -16.19
N VAL A 194 -0.93 -1.32 -15.91
CA VAL A 194 -0.52 -2.73 -16.00
C VAL A 194 0.00 -3.07 -17.40
N ALA A 195 -0.70 -2.62 -18.46
CA ALA A 195 -0.26 -2.82 -19.83
C ALA A 195 1.14 -2.25 -20.10
N HIS A 196 1.42 -1.03 -19.60
CA HIS A 196 2.74 -0.41 -19.76
C HIS A 196 3.83 -1.22 -19.06
N GLU A 197 3.60 -1.60 -17.81
CA GLU A 197 4.58 -2.36 -17.02
C GLU A 197 4.81 -3.76 -17.60
N ARG A 198 3.77 -4.43 -18.06
CA ARG A 198 3.90 -5.73 -18.75
C ARG A 198 4.77 -5.63 -20.00
N ALA A 199 4.65 -4.53 -20.74
CA ALA A 199 5.44 -4.31 -21.96
C ALA A 199 6.89 -3.85 -21.70
N THR A 200 7.15 -3.09 -20.61
CA THR A 200 8.40 -2.34 -20.46
C THR A 200 9.18 -2.63 -19.18
N ASN A 201 8.52 -3.06 -18.09
CA ASN A 201 9.17 -3.28 -16.80
C ASN A 201 10.15 -4.46 -16.87
N PRO A 202 11.45 -4.24 -16.65
CA PRO A 202 12.46 -5.27 -16.81
C PRO A 202 12.31 -6.43 -15.82
N PHE A 203 11.81 -6.17 -14.62
CA PHE A 203 11.60 -7.17 -13.57
C PHE A 203 10.42 -8.06 -13.91
N LEU A 204 9.29 -7.47 -14.29
CA LEU A 204 8.07 -8.18 -14.65
C LEU A 204 8.31 -9.03 -15.92
N ARG A 205 8.99 -8.49 -16.92
CA ARG A 205 9.38 -9.21 -18.14
C ARG A 205 10.34 -10.37 -17.84
N LYS A 206 11.36 -10.14 -16.98
CA LYS A 206 12.32 -11.18 -16.61
C LYS A 206 11.62 -12.33 -15.86
N ALA A 207 10.71 -12.01 -14.94
CA ALA A 207 9.95 -13.02 -14.19
C ALA A 207 9.08 -13.89 -15.11
N ASN A 208 8.60 -13.35 -16.23
CA ASN A 208 7.71 -14.03 -17.18
C ASN A 208 8.38 -14.43 -18.51
N ALA A 209 9.73 -14.39 -18.59
CA ALA A 209 10.46 -14.83 -19.77
C ALA A 209 10.21 -16.34 -20.02
N GLY A 210 9.57 -16.64 -21.18
CA GLY A 210 9.20 -17.99 -21.57
C GLY A 210 7.72 -18.36 -21.42
N ARG A 211 6.88 -17.38 -21.08
CA ARG A 211 5.41 -17.49 -21.20
C ARG A 211 4.92 -17.11 -22.59
#